data_165ac1c7b572bb69bceea003b00f586d
#
_entry.id   165ac1c7b572bb69bceea003b00f586d
#
_cell.length_a   1.000
_cell.length_b   1.000
_cell.length_c   1.000
_cell.angle_alpha   90.00
_cell.angle_beta   90.00
_cell.angle_gamma   90.00
#
_symmetry.space_group_name_H-M   'P 1'
#
loop_
_entity.id
_entity.type
_entity.pdbx_description
1 polymer ?
#
loop_
_entity_poly.entity_id
_entity_poly.type
_entity_poly.pdbx_seq_one_letter_code
_entity_poly.pdbx_strand_id
1 'polypeptide(L)'
;MARRKIALIGGGMIGGTLAHLAALKELGDIMIFDIAEGLPQGKALDLSQSGGVEGFDAKLRGTNSYAEIAGADVCIVTAGVPRKPGMSRDDLVGINLKVMKAVGEGLKAHAPNAFVICITDRKSVV
;
A
#
# COMPACT_ATOMS: atom_id res chain seq x y z
N MET A 1 -1.80 19.81 15.39
CA MET A 1 -0.75 19.16 14.59
C MET A 1 -1.38 18.29 13.52
N ALA A 2 -0.84 18.38 12.33
CA ALA A 2 -1.26 17.46 11.26
C ALA A 2 -0.85 16.04 11.59
N ARG A 3 -1.72 15.08 11.33
CA ARG A 3 -1.40 13.66 11.48
C ARG A 3 -0.34 13.24 10.46
N ARG A 4 0.46 12.26 10.82
CA ARG A 4 1.37 11.61 9.88
C ARG A 4 0.57 11.00 8.75
N LYS A 5 1.13 10.99 7.56
CA LYS A 5 0.53 10.36 6.38
C LYS A 5 1.29 9.09 6.07
N ILE A 6 0.57 7.99 6.02
CA ILE A 6 1.11 6.66 5.72
C ILE A 6 0.53 6.20 4.39
N ALA A 7 1.39 5.91 3.43
CA ALA A 7 0.98 5.38 2.15
C ALA A 7 1.26 3.87 2.08
N LEU A 8 0.24 3.09 1.78
CA LEU A 8 0.34 1.66 1.52
C LEU A 8 0.38 1.45 0.00
N ILE A 9 1.51 1.01 -0.51
CA ILE A 9 1.69 0.74 -1.94
C ILE A 9 1.39 -0.72 -2.20
N GLY A 10 0.17 -0.98 -2.56
CA GLY A 10 -0.42 -2.31 -2.71
C GLY A 10 -1.63 -2.47 -1.81
N GLY A 11 -2.80 -2.65 -2.43
CA GLY A 11 -4.09 -2.81 -1.73
C GLY A 11 -4.53 -4.25 -1.54
N GLY A 12 -3.60 -5.21 -1.63
CA GLY A 12 -3.89 -6.62 -1.44
C GLY A 12 -4.19 -7.00 0.01
N MET A 13 -4.09 -8.29 0.33
CA MET A 13 -4.38 -8.80 1.67
C MET A 13 -3.50 -8.17 2.74
N ILE A 14 -2.20 -8.13 2.49
CA ILE A 14 -1.22 -7.58 3.45
C ILE A 14 -1.38 -6.07 3.57
N GLY A 15 -1.48 -5.36 2.45
CA GLY A 15 -1.66 -3.91 2.45
C GLY A 15 -2.94 -3.49 3.17
N GLY A 16 -4.06 -4.17 2.92
CA GLY A 16 -5.32 -3.93 3.61
C GLY A 16 -5.25 -4.20 5.12
N THR A 17 -4.59 -5.29 5.51
CA THR A 17 -4.39 -5.62 6.93
C THR A 17 -3.52 -4.58 7.63
N LEU A 18 -2.43 -4.14 7.00
CA LEU A 18 -1.58 -3.08 7.54
C LEU A 18 -2.32 -1.76 7.68
N ALA A 19 -3.14 -1.41 6.69
CA ALA A 19 -3.99 -0.21 6.75
C ALA A 19 -4.93 -0.27 7.96
N HIS A 20 -5.57 -1.41 8.17
CA HIS A 20 -6.47 -1.61 9.30
C HIS A 20 -5.74 -1.48 10.64
N LEU A 21 -4.61 -2.16 10.80
CA LEU A 21 -3.82 -2.10 12.03
C LEU A 21 -3.28 -0.69 12.31
N ALA A 22 -2.80 -0.01 11.29
CA ALA A 22 -2.32 1.37 11.43
C ALA A 22 -3.44 2.33 11.83
N ALA A 23 -4.64 2.14 11.30
CA ALA A 23 -5.82 2.91 11.67
C ALA A 23 -6.26 2.64 13.11
N LEU A 24 -6.34 1.36 13.51
CA LEU A 24 -6.69 0.97 14.87
C LEU A 24 -5.73 1.57 15.91
N LYS A 25 -4.47 1.63 15.59
CA LYS A 25 -3.44 2.22 16.46
C LYS A 25 -3.30 3.74 16.31
N GLU A 26 -4.09 4.33 15.43
CA GLU A 26 -4.07 5.76 15.12
C GLU A 26 -2.66 6.30 14.83
N LEU A 27 -1.87 5.53 14.06
CA LEU A 27 -0.49 5.90 13.70
C LEU A 27 -0.45 7.09 12.74
N GLY A 28 -1.50 7.32 11.99
CA GLY A 28 -1.61 8.41 11.03
C GLY A 28 -2.82 8.24 10.12
N ASP A 29 -2.97 9.14 9.18
CA ASP A 29 -3.95 9.01 8.12
C ASP A 29 -3.39 8.10 7.01
N ILE A 30 -4.23 7.27 6.45
CA ILE A 30 -3.83 6.18 5.56
C ILE A 30 -4.26 6.47 4.13
N MET A 31 -3.33 6.34 3.19
CA MET A 31 -3.61 6.33 1.76
C MET A 31 -3.26 4.96 1.20
N ILE A 32 -4.24 4.25 0.67
CA ILE A 32 -4.02 2.95 0.02
C ILE A 32 -3.90 3.18 -1.48
N PHE A 33 -2.76 2.81 -2.05
CA PHE A 33 -2.54 2.88 -3.49
C PHE A 33 -2.56 1.48 -4.10
N ASP A 34 -3.24 1.32 -5.21
CA ASP A 34 -3.16 0.14 -6.06
C ASP A 34 -3.39 0.52 -7.53
N ILE A 35 -2.89 -0.28 -8.45
CA ILE A 35 -3.15 -0.10 -9.87
C ILE A 35 -4.54 -0.62 -10.28
N ALA A 36 -5.13 -1.51 -9.50
CA ALA A 36 -6.47 -2.04 -9.75
C ALA A 36 -7.52 -0.99 -9.42
N GLU A 37 -8.28 -0.56 -10.42
CA GLU A 37 -9.32 0.46 -10.24
C GLU A 37 -10.39 -0.03 -9.26
N GLY A 38 -10.78 0.86 -8.35
CA GLY A 38 -11.82 0.59 -7.36
C GLY A 38 -11.37 -0.22 -6.15
N LEU A 39 -10.30 -1.00 -6.26
CA LEU A 39 -9.83 -1.84 -5.16
C LEU A 39 -9.38 -1.03 -3.93
N PRO A 40 -8.47 -0.05 -4.07
CA PRO A 40 -8.02 0.70 -2.91
C PRO A 40 -9.13 1.58 -2.33
N GLN A 41 -9.99 2.13 -3.17
CA GLN A 41 -11.12 2.95 -2.74
C GLN A 41 -12.13 2.11 -1.94
N GLY A 42 -12.48 0.93 -2.43
CA GLY A 42 -13.40 0.02 -1.76
C GLY A 42 -12.86 -0.46 -0.41
N LYS A 43 -11.58 -0.81 -0.36
CA LYS A 43 -10.94 -1.21 0.90
C LYS A 43 -10.88 -0.07 1.91
N ALA A 44 -10.53 1.13 1.47
CA ALA A 44 -10.47 2.29 2.33
C ALA A 44 -11.86 2.61 2.91
N LEU A 45 -12.89 2.54 2.10
CA LEU A 45 -14.27 2.77 2.54
C LEU A 45 -14.71 1.71 3.56
N ASP A 46 -14.47 0.44 3.28
CA ASP A 46 -14.82 -0.66 4.17
C ASP A 46 -14.15 -0.52 5.54
N LEU A 47 -12.84 -0.26 5.54
CA LEU A 47 -12.09 -0.05 6.78
C LEU A 47 -12.52 1.22 7.53
N SER A 48 -12.84 2.29 6.82
CA SER A 48 -13.33 3.54 7.42
C SER A 48 -14.62 3.33 8.19
N GLN A 49 -15.51 2.49 7.69
CA GLN A 49 -16.78 2.19 8.33
C GLN A 49 -16.60 1.45 9.65
N SER A 50 -15.51 0.74 9.84
CA SER A 50 -15.20 0.09 11.12
C SER A 50 -14.78 1.07 12.20
N GLY A 51 -14.42 2.29 11.86
CA GLY A 51 -13.96 3.31 12.80
C GLY A 51 -14.99 3.64 13.88
N GLY A 52 -16.28 3.64 13.54
CA GLY A 52 -17.34 3.89 14.49
C GLY A 52 -17.48 2.79 15.55
N VAL A 53 -17.17 1.55 15.20
CA VAL A 53 -17.23 0.41 16.13
C VAL A 53 -15.93 0.28 16.91
N GLU A 54 -14.79 0.42 16.24
CA GLU A 54 -13.46 0.22 16.81
C GLU A 54 -12.92 1.45 17.57
N GLY A 55 -13.55 2.61 17.39
CA GLY A 55 -13.22 3.81 18.12
C GLY A 55 -12.00 4.58 17.61
N PHE A 56 -11.59 4.40 16.36
CA PHE A 56 -10.56 5.22 15.74
C PHE A 56 -11.16 6.28 14.80
N ASP A 57 -10.47 7.38 14.61
CA ASP A 57 -10.87 8.44 13.68
C ASP A 57 -9.84 8.74 12.59
N ALA A 58 -8.86 7.88 12.41
CA ALA A 58 -7.91 7.96 11.31
C ALA A 58 -8.65 7.97 9.97
N LYS A 59 -8.21 8.84 9.06
CA LYS A 59 -8.79 8.91 7.72
C LYS A 59 -8.14 7.88 6.81
N LEU A 60 -8.97 7.11 6.14
CA LEU A 60 -8.53 6.14 5.14
C LEU A 60 -9.06 6.54 3.77
N ARG A 61 -8.18 6.61 2.80
CA ARG A 61 -8.51 6.88 1.41
C ARG A 61 -7.83 5.89 0.51
N GLY A 62 -8.42 5.63 -0.64
CA GLY A 62 -7.84 4.80 -1.68
C GLY A 62 -7.61 5.60 -2.96
N THR A 63 -6.54 5.28 -3.68
CA THR A 63 -6.19 5.95 -4.92
C THR A 63 -5.55 4.99 -5.93
N ASN A 64 -5.69 5.34 -7.21
CA ASN A 64 -4.95 4.72 -8.31
C ASN A 64 -3.86 5.65 -8.87
N SER A 65 -3.64 6.81 -8.24
CA SER A 65 -2.67 7.80 -8.68
C SER A 65 -1.56 8.01 -7.65
N TYR A 66 -0.31 7.92 -8.08
CA TYR A 66 0.84 8.24 -7.23
C TYR A 66 0.85 9.70 -6.77
N ALA A 67 0.23 10.61 -7.51
CA ALA A 67 0.16 12.01 -7.11
C ALA A 67 -0.51 12.20 -5.74
N GLU A 68 -1.44 11.33 -5.37
CA GLU A 68 -2.17 11.42 -4.10
C GLU A 68 -1.39 10.90 -2.90
N ILE A 69 -0.27 10.21 -3.11
CA ILE A 69 0.62 9.83 -2.01
C ILE A 69 1.62 10.95 -1.66
N ALA A 70 1.59 12.05 -2.38
CA ALA A 70 2.48 13.18 -2.11
C ALA A 70 2.38 13.64 -0.66
N GLY A 71 3.52 13.97 -0.08
CA GLY A 71 3.59 14.37 1.33
C GLY A 71 3.53 13.21 2.33
N ALA A 72 3.55 11.98 1.88
CA ALA A 72 3.60 10.83 2.79
C ALA A 72 4.87 10.86 3.63
N ASP A 73 4.72 10.60 4.92
CA ASP A 73 5.85 10.48 5.85
C ASP A 73 6.47 9.08 5.79
N VAL A 74 5.64 8.07 5.60
CA VAL A 74 6.05 6.68 5.50
C VAL A 74 5.33 6.02 4.32
N CYS A 75 6.07 5.28 3.53
CA CYS A 75 5.51 4.43 2.48
C CYS A 75 5.84 2.97 2.77
N ILE A 76 4.82 2.13 2.85
CA ILE A 76 5.00 0.69 3.05
C ILE A 76 4.66 0.00 1.73
N VAL A 77 5.65 -0.65 1.15
CA VAL A 77 5.53 -1.29 -0.16
C VAL A 77 5.22 -2.77 0.03
N THR A 78 4.00 -3.15 -0.35
CA THR A 78 3.53 -4.54 -0.36
C THR A 78 3.21 -5.02 -1.77
N ALA A 79 3.41 -4.14 -2.76
CA ALA A 79 3.10 -4.43 -4.15
C ALA A 79 3.95 -5.58 -4.68
N GLY A 80 3.34 -6.42 -5.49
CA GLY A 80 3.99 -7.57 -6.10
C GLY A 80 2.97 -8.58 -6.58
N VAL A 81 3.37 -9.41 -7.51
CA VAL A 81 2.51 -10.47 -8.06
C VAL A 81 2.90 -11.79 -7.40
N PRO A 82 1.95 -12.53 -6.81
CA PRO A 82 2.22 -13.84 -6.25
C PRO A 82 2.51 -14.84 -7.37
N ARG A 83 3.27 -15.86 -7.04
CA ARG A 83 3.56 -16.97 -7.98
C ARG A 83 2.27 -17.68 -8.36
N LYS A 84 2.05 -17.82 -9.66
CA LYS A 84 0.92 -18.59 -10.20
C LYS A 84 1.41 -19.95 -10.69
N PRO A 85 0.55 -20.99 -10.70
CA PRO A 85 0.88 -22.28 -11.29
C PRO A 85 1.40 -22.13 -12.73
N GLY A 86 2.45 -22.85 -13.07
CA GLY A 86 3.07 -22.79 -14.40
C GLY A 86 4.09 -21.66 -14.58
N MET A 87 4.28 -20.83 -13.59
CA MET A 87 5.22 -19.71 -13.62
C MET A 87 6.59 -20.15 -13.09
N SER A 88 7.66 -19.90 -13.85
CA SER A 88 9.01 -20.16 -13.38
C SER A 88 9.44 -19.10 -12.37
N ARG A 89 10.49 -19.39 -11.62
CA ARG A 89 11.08 -18.44 -10.67
C ARG A 89 11.60 -17.18 -11.39
N ASP A 90 12.20 -17.36 -12.55
CA ASP A 90 12.75 -16.26 -13.34
C ASP A 90 11.63 -15.38 -13.92
N ASP A 91 10.52 -15.99 -14.34
CA ASP A 91 9.33 -15.26 -14.79
C ASP A 91 8.79 -14.35 -13.68
N LEU A 92 8.69 -14.88 -12.46
CA LEU A 92 8.22 -14.12 -11.31
C LEU A 92 9.15 -12.96 -10.97
N VAL A 93 10.45 -13.20 -10.98
CA VAL A 93 11.46 -12.14 -10.75
C VAL A 93 11.34 -11.04 -11.79
N GLY A 94 11.19 -11.38 -13.07
CA GLY A 94 11.03 -10.43 -14.15
C GLY A 94 9.80 -9.55 -13.99
N ILE A 95 8.66 -10.14 -13.64
CA ILE A 95 7.40 -9.41 -13.42
C ILE A 95 7.53 -8.49 -12.20
N ASN A 96 8.01 -9.00 -11.09
CA ASN A 96 8.13 -8.22 -9.86
C ASN A 96 9.19 -7.12 -9.98
N LEU A 97 10.23 -7.32 -10.77
CA LEU A 97 11.20 -6.26 -11.07
C LEU A 97 10.54 -5.07 -11.77
N LYS A 98 9.67 -5.33 -12.73
CA LYS A 98 8.90 -4.27 -13.41
C LYS A 98 7.99 -3.54 -12.44
N VAL A 99 7.29 -4.27 -11.56
CA VAL A 99 6.44 -3.69 -10.54
C VAL A 99 7.25 -2.80 -9.60
N MET A 100 8.37 -3.30 -9.11
CA MET A 100 9.22 -2.55 -8.18
C MET A 100 9.85 -1.32 -8.82
N LYS A 101 10.19 -1.39 -10.11
CA LYS A 101 10.68 -0.24 -10.86
C LYS A 101 9.62 0.85 -10.96
N ALA A 102 8.39 0.48 -11.30
CA ALA A 102 7.27 1.42 -11.37
C ALA A 102 6.98 2.06 -10.00
N VAL A 103 6.98 1.26 -8.94
CA VAL A 103 6.81 1.75 -7.56
C VAL A 103 7.94 2.72 -7.20
N GLY A 104 9.18 2.36 -7.45
CA GLY A 104 10.34 3.21 -7.15
C GLY A 104 10.28 4.56 -7.88
N GLU A 105 9.91 4.56 -9.14
CA GLU A 105 9.74 5.78 -9.92
C GLU A 105 8.60 6.65 -9.36
N GLY A 106 7.46 6.04 -9.00
CA GLY A 106 6.33 6.74 -8.41
C GLY A 106 6.68 7.37 -7.05
N LEU A 107 7.35 6.63 -6.19
CA LEU A 107 7.81 7.14 -4.89
C LEU A 107 8.83 8.26 -5.04
N LYS A 108 9.78 8.13 -5.94
CA LYS A 108 10.79 9.15 -6.20
C LYS A 108 10.16 10.45 -6.69
N ALA A 109 9.15 10.35 -7.57
CA ALA A 109 8.50 11.51 -8.14
C ALA A 109 7.56 12.23 -7.17
N HIS A 110 6.84 11.48 -6.33
CA HIS A 110 5.74 12.04 -5.53
C HIS A 110 5.97 12.04 -4.02
N ALA A 111 6.80 11.15 -3.50
CA ALA A 111 7.09 11.07 -2.06
C ALA A 111 8.59 10.86 -1.80
N PRO A 112 9.47 11.77 -2.30
CA PRO A 112 10.92 11.58 -2.24
C PRO A 112 11.50 11.61 -0.83
N ASN A 113 10.78 12.20 0.11
CA ASN A 113 11.22 12.35 1.50
C ASN A 113 10.60 11.31 2.45
N ALA A 114 9.78 10.41 1.93
CA ALA A 114 9.15 9.39 2.75
C ALA A 114 10.17 8.34 3.21
N PHE A 115 9.99 7.87 4.43
CA PHE A 115 10.67 6.67 4.89
C PHE A 115 10.00 5.44 4.25
N VAL A 116 10.76 4.62 3.58
CA VAL A 116 10.22 3.48 2.82
C VAL A 116 10.50 2.17 3.54
N ILE A 117 9.44 1.43 3.82
CA ILE A 117 9.49 0.07 4.34
C ILE A 117 9.06 -0.86 3.22
N CYS A 118 9.98 -1.66 2.70
CA CYS A 118 9.67 -2.59 1.63
C CYS A 118 9.53 -4.00 2.20
N ILE A 119 8.34 -4.56 2.09
CA ILE A 119 8.04 -5.93 2.50
C ILE A 119 7.74 -6.83 1.32
N THR A 120 7.79 -6.29 0.11
CA THR A 120 7.73 -7.11 -1.11
C THR A 120 8.93 -8.03 -1.15
N ASP A 121 8.68 -9.32 -1.04
CA ASP A 121 9.71 -10.34 -1.05
C ASP A 121 9.52 -11.23 -2.27
N ARG A 122 10.62 -11.77 -2.75
CA ARG A 122 10.59 -12.87 -3.73
C ARG A 122 10.02 -14.16 -3.15
N LYS A 123 9.77 -14.16 -1.88
CA LYS A 123 9.18 -15.28 -1.17
C LYS A 123 7.71 -15.41 -1.46
N SER A 124 7.42 -16.00 -2.50
CA SER A 124 6.22 -16.81 -2.53
C SER A 124 6.64 -18.25 -2.31
N VAL A 125 7.34 -18.49 -1.25
CA VAL A 125 7.56 -19.86 -0.91
C VAL A 125 6.75 -20.14 0.30
N VAL A 126 5.76 -20.80 0.09
CA VAL A 126 5.47 -22.09 0.76
C VAL A 126 4.42 -22.76 -0.04
#